data_d3a6ec339533bf5836c45c4488a793d3
#
_entry.id   d3a6ec339533bf5836c45c4488a793d3
#
_cell.length_a   1.000
_cell.length_b   1.000
_cell.length_c   1.000
_cell.angle_alpha   90.00
_cell.angle_beta   90.00
_cell.angle_gamma   90.00
#
_symmetry.space_group_name_H-M   'P 1'
#
loop_
_entity.id
_entity.type
_entity.pdbx_description
1 polymer ?
#
loop_
_entity_poly.entity_id
_entity_poly.type
_entity_poly.pdbx_seq_one_letter_code
_entity_poly.pdbx_strand_id
1 'polypeptide(L)'
;GVVGAIAASVSLVTTVLTSRRTGLSLLEIPMFSWSVFVSAISLVLTLPVLLGSLIYVAVDHHYSRLAFGGNKGIDMWLGWGFSQPQTFLYVIPAIGLLAELAPISARIRQPLRGAMLVGVGIVSTAMFGTVTQTSHVFVWSGSLIDKLKSAIPYAWFNLLSILGVVIVILLSLLAIQKGTTRLIAPLVPTFLGVGMILVGMAGNAFQMIDSAKLSGSVFEEAAVTYIAYGAMLCAWGAIAYFGPALWGRKIPDISVIGIGVLGLFA
;
A
#
# COMPACT_ATOMS: atom_id res chain seq x y z
N GLY A 1 -18.27 5.07 -4.32
CA GLY A 1 -16.89 4.53 -4.27
C GLY A 1 -16.71 3.53 -3.13
N VAL A 2 -16.83 3.94 -1.83
CA VAL A 2 -16.47 3.11 -0.66
C VAL A 2 -17.25 1.80 -0.59
N VAL A 3 -18.56 1.82 -0.78
CA VAL A 3 -19.41 0.61 -0.77
C VAL A 3 -18.97 -0.38 -1.87
N GLY A 4 -18.66 0.12 -3.08
CA GLY A 4 -18.15 -0.72 -4.16
C GLY A 4 -16.78 -1.33 -3.83
N ALA A 5 -15.90 -0.57 -3.17
CA ALA A 5 -14.60 -1.06 -2.73
C ALA A 5 -14.73 -2.14 -1.64
N ILE A 6 -15.68 -2.00 -0.71
CA ILE A 6 -16.00 -3.04 0.28
C ILE A 6 -16.48 -4.32 -0.43
N ALA A 7 -17.43 -4.21 -1.35
CA ALA A 7 -17.95 -5.35 -2.09
C ALA A 7 -16.85 -6.07 -2.90
N ALA A 8 -16.00 -5.31 -3.58
CA ALA A 8 -14.86 -5.85 -4.31
C ALA A 8 -13.87 -6.57 -3.37
N SER A 9 -13.57 -5.98 -2.22
CA SER A 9 -12.67 -6.58 -1.23
C SER A 9 -13.23 -7.89 -0.67
N VAL A 10 -14.52 -7.95 -0.34
CA VAL A 10 -15.19 -9.18 0.10
C VAL A 10 -15.13 -10.24 -1.00
N SER A 11 -15.39 -9.87 -2.25
CA SER A 11 -15.28 -10.78 -3.40
C SER A 11 -13.87 -11.34 -3.56
N LEU A 12 -12.83 -10.51 -3.42
CA LEU A 12 -11.43 -10.96 -3.50
C LEU A 12 -11.08 -11.92 -2.37
N VAL A 13 -11.47 -11.61 -1.12
CA VAL A 13 -11.23 -12.50 0.02
C VAL A 13 -11.91 -13.84 -0.19
N THR A 14 -13.19 -13.84 -0.56
CA THR A 14 -13.92 -15.08 -0.80
C THR A 14 -13.33 -15.88 -1.95
N THR A 15 -12.95 -15.24 -3.05
CA THR A 15 -12.30 -15.91 -4.19
C THR A 15 -11.00 -16.59 -3.78
N VAL A 16 -10.12 -15.92 -3.05
CA VAL A 16 -8.85 -16.51 -2.59
C VAL A 16 -9.11 -17.67 -1.62
N LEU A 17 -10.12 -17.60 -0.77
CA LEU A 17 -10.42 -18.66 0.20
C LEU A 17 -11.11 -19.88 -0.44
N THR A 18 -12.00 -19.67 -1.40
CA THR A 18 -12.85 -20.73 -1.95
C THR A 18 -12.33 -21.32 -3.26
N SER A 19 -11.70 -20.52 -4.11
CA SER A 19 -11.26 -20.93 -5.46
C SER A 19 -9.81 -21.44 -5.51
N ARG A 20 -9.20 -21.73 -4.35
CA ARG A 20 -7.89 -22.35 -4.29
C ARG A 20 -7.92 -23.78 -4.82
N ARG A 21 -6.83 -24.16 -5.49
CA ARG A 21 -6.63 -25.55 -5.88
C ARG A 21 -6.65 -26.45 -4.64
N THR A 22 -7.37 -27.57 -4.71
CA THR A 22 -7.43 -28.54 -3.62
C THR A 22 -6.03 -28.99 -3.21
N GLY A 23 -5.74 -28.95 -1.92
CA GLY A 23 -4.42 -29.31 -1.36
C GLY A 23 -3.41 -28.16 -1.27
N LEU A 24 -3.69 -26.97 -1.81
CA LEU A 24 -2.80 -25.81 -1.70
C LEU A 24 -3.07 -25.04 -0.40
N SER A 25 -2.05 -24.92 0.46
CA SER A 25 -2.14 -24.08 1.67
C SER A 25 -2.14 -22.59 1.34
N LEU A 26 -2.67 -21.74 2.24
CA LEU A 26 -2.64 -20.28 2.09
C LEU A 26 -1.22 -19.72 1.97
N LEU A 27 -0.24 -20.37 2.60
CA LEU A 27 1.15 -19.94 2.58
C LEU A 27 1.88 -20.31 1.27
N GLU A 28 1.26 -21.15 0.43
CA GLU A 28 1.84 -21.61 -0.83
C GLU A 28 1.28 -20.89 -2.07
N ILE A 29 0.24 -20.05 -1.91
CA ILE A 29 -0.30 -19.27 -3.02
C ILE A 29 0.72 -18.27 -3.58
N PRO A 30 0.60 -17.84 -4.86
CA PRO A 30 1.48 -16.83 -5.44
C PRO A 30 1.57 -15.58 -4.57
N MET A 31 2.74 -14.92 -4.57
CA MET A 31 2.99 -13.77 -3.68
C MET A 31 2.05 -12.59 -3.97
N PHE A 32 1.73 -12.37 -5.24
CA PHE A 32 0.74 -11.35 -5.62
C PHE A 32 -0.66 -11.70 -5.08
N SER A 33 -1.08 -12.96 -5.21
CA SER A 33 -2.38 -13.39 -4.64
C SER A 33 -2.41 -13.26 -3.12
N TRP A 34 -1.31 -13.55 -2.43
CA TRP A 34 -1.18 -13.33 -0.99
C TRP A 34 -1.32 -11.85 -0.63
N SER A 35 -0.62 -10.98 -1.34
CA SER A 35 -0.69 -9.53 -1.06
C SER A 35 -2.09 -8.96 -1.33
N VAL A 36 -2.74 -9.35 -2.42
CA VAL A 36 -4.12 -8.94 -2.71
C VAL A 36 -5.09 -9.45 -1.64
N PHE A 37 -4.90 -10.66 -1.14
CA PHE A 37 -5.69 -11.21 -0.04
C PHE A 37 -5.52 -10.41 1.25
N VAL A 38 -4.27 -10.12 1.65
CA VAL A 38 -3.95 -9.30 2.84
C VAL A 38 -4.51 -7.88 2.70
N SER A 39 -4.35 -7.28 1.51
CA SER A 39 -4.92 -5.97 1.20
C SER A 39 -6.44 -5.96 1.31
N ALA A 40 -7.09 -6.96 0.73
CA ALA A 40 -8.55 -7.06 0.75
C ALA A 40 -9.11 -7.25 2.18
N ILE A 41 -8.46 -8.06 3.03
CA ILE A 41 -8.82 -8.18 4.45
C ILE A 41 -8.69 -6.83 5.15
N SER A 42 -7.57 -6.13 4.95
CA SER A 42 -7.34 -4.81 5.54
C SER A 42 -8.41 -3.81 5.12
N LEU A 43 -8.83 -3.82 3.85
CA LEU A 43 -9.90 -2.96 3.33
C LEU A 43 -11.27 -3.33 3.89
N VAL A 44 -11.59 -4.61 4.04
CA VAL A 44 -12.85 -5.05 4.66
C VAL A 44 -12.96 -4.55 6.11
N LEU A 45 -11.85 -4.46 6.83
CA LEU A 45 -11.84 -3.98 8.21
C LEU A 45 -11.82 -2.44 8.32
N THR A 46 -11.16 -1.74 7.41
CA THR A 46 -10.96 -0.28 7.49
C THR A 46 -12.02 0.52 6.77
N LEU A 47 -12.51 0.08 5.62
CA LEU A 47 -13.49 0.82 4.83
C LEU A 47 -14.84 1.03 5.52
N PRO A 48 -15.39 0.11 6.34
CA PRO A 48 -16.59 0.38 7.12
C PRO A 48 -16.42 1.53 8.12
N VAL A 49 -15.23 1.65 8.75
CA VAL A 49 -14.92 2.76 9.66
C VAL A 49 -14.93 4.09 8.89
N LEU A 50 -14.28 4.11 7.72
CA LEU A 50 -14.30 5.24 6.81
C LEU A 50 -15.71 5.59 6.35
N LEU A 51 -16.51 4.59 5.97
CA LEU A 51 -17.91 4.80 5.56
C LEU A 51 -18.73 5.43 6.68
N GLY A 52 -18.55 4.94 7.93
CA GLY A 52 -19.18 5.53 9.11
C GLY A 52 -18.81 7.01 9.28
N SER A 53 -17.53 7.34 9.20
CA SER A 53 -17.04 8.72 9.30
C SER A 53 -17.63 9.62 8.21
N LEU A 54 -17.69 9.15 6.97
CA LEU A 54 -18.28 9.89 5.85
C LEU A 54 -19.79 10.12 6.04
N ILE A 55 -20.52 9.15 6.59
CA ILE A 55 -21.96 9.31 6.91
C ILE A 55 -22.13 10.36 8.00
N TYR A 56 -21.31 10.33 9.07
CA TYR A 56 -21.38 11.35 10.12
C TYR A 56 -21.11 12.76 9.57
N VAL A 57 -20.09 12.92 8.72
CA VAL A 57 -19.80 14.21 8.07
C VAL A 57 -20.98 14.68 7.20
N ALA A 58 -21.59 13.78 6.43
CA ALA A 58 -22.73 14.11 5.58
C ALA A 58 -23.94 14.54 6.40
N VAL A 59 -24.23 13.86 7.52
CA VAL A 59 -25.33 14.20 8.44
C VAL A 59 -25.06 15.55 9.12
N ASP A 60 -23.83 15.79 9.59
CA ASP A 60 -23.44 17.05 10.23
C ASP A 60 -23.62 18.23 9.26
N HIS A 61 -23.18 18.06 8.02
CA HIS A 61 -23.33 19.06 6.97
C HIS A 61 -24.81 19.32 6.62
N HIS A 62 -25.61 18.26 6.46
CA HIS A 62 -27.02 18.39 6.06
C HIS A 62 -27.88 19.06 7.13
N TYR A 63 -27.65 18.75 8.40
CA TYR A 63 -28.45 19.28 9.53
C TYR A 63 -27.77 20.44 10.23
N SER A 64 -26.71 21.03 9.68
CA SER A 64 -25.95 22.14 10.27
C SER A 64 -25.57 21.92 11.73
N ARG A 65 -25.23 20.68 12.09
CA ARG A 65 -24.80 20.33 13.44
C ARG A 65 -23.29 20.54 13.58
N LEU A 66 -22.80 20.68 14.80
CA LEU A 66 -21.40 20.96 15.10
C LEU A 66 -20.66 19.74 15.67
N ALA A 67 -21.18 18.52 15.44
CA ALA A 67 -20.62 17.30 16.04
C ALA A 67 -19.15 17.04 15.65
N PHE A 68 -18.77 17.41 14.40
CA PHE A 68 -17.40 17.28 13.89
C PHE A 68 -16.75 18.64 13.58
N GLY A 69 -17.12 19.69 14.30
CA GLY A 69 -16.58 21.04 14.10
C GLY A 69 -17.30 21.86 13.03
N GLY A 70 -18.45 21.42 12.58
CA GLY A 70 -19.23 22.06 11.52
C GLY A 70 -18.50 22.04 10.18
N ASN A 71 -18.74 23.02 9.33
CA ASN A 71 -18.12 23.08 8.00
C ASN A 71 -16.59 23.25 8.01
N LYS A 72 -15.98 23.61 9.14
CA LYS A 72 -14.53 23.84 9.25
C LYS A 72 -13.68 22.56 9.32
N GLY A 73 -14.26 21.41 9.61
CA GLY A 73 -13.55 20.14 9.73
C GLY A 73 -13.73 19.20 8.54
N ILE A 74 -14.59 19.54 7.57
CA ILE A 74 -14.94 18.66 6.45
C ILE A 74 -13.72 18.33 5.60
N ASP A 75 -12.88 19.30 5.27
CA ASP A 75 -11.71 19.12 4.42
C ASP A 75 -10.71 18.13 5.03
N MET A 76 -10.51 18.22 6.35
CA MET A 76 -9.62 17.30 7.08
C MET A 76 -10.17 15.86 7.06
N TRP A 77 -11.48 15.67 7.25
CA TRP A 77 -12.10 14.34 7.24
C TRP A 77 -12.16 13.73 5.85
N LEU A 78 -12.40 14.52 4.82
CA LEU A 78 -12.34 14.08 3.43
C LEU A 78 -10.90 13.71 3.06
N GLY A 79 -9.93 14.56 3.38
CA GLY A 79 -8.52 14.29 3.16
C GLY A 79 -8.07 12.99 3.82
N TRP A 80 -8.43 12.79 5.09
CA TRP A 80 -8.17 11.54 5.82
C TRP A 80 -8.79 10.33 5.12
N GLY A 81 -10.02 10.46 4.63
CA GLY A 81 -10.72 9.39 3.91
C GLY A 81 -10.04 8.96 2.61
N PHE A 82 -9.30 9.84 1.95
CA PHE A 82 -8.53 9.51 0.76
C PHE A 82 -7.11 9.04 1.08
N SER A 83 -6.49 9.55 2.14
CA SER A 83 -5.11 9.21 2.49
C SER A 83 -4.97 7.88 3.23
N GLN A 84 -5.91 7.53 4.09
CA GLN A 84 -5.84 6.33 4.93
C GLN A 84 -5.80 4.99 4.17
N PRO A 85 -6.61 4.76 3.13
CA PRO A 85 -6.60 3.47 2.43
C PRO A 85 -5.41 3.27 1.49
N GLN A 86 -4.52 4.26 1.30
CA GLN A 86 -3.40 4.18 0.35
C GLN A 86 -2.49 2.98 0.60
N THR A 87 -2.13 2.73 1.87
CA THR A 87 -1.27 1.60 2.24
C THR A 87 -1.90 0.26 1.85
N PHE A 88 -3.19 0.09 2.08
CA PHE A 88 -3.88 -1.18 1.83
C PHE A 88 -4.25 -1.32 0.35
N LEU A 89 -4.69 -0.25 -0.27
CA LEU A 89 -5.15 -0.26 -1.65
C LEU A 89 -3.98 -0.25 -2.65
N TYR A 90 -2.94 0.53 -2.40
CA TYR A 90 -1.84 0.76 -3.34
C TYR A 90 -0.56 0.03 -2.96
N VAL A 91 -0.09 0.17 -1.73
CA VAL A 91 1.23 -0.32 -1.34
C VAL A 91 1.28 -1.84 -1.28
N ILE A 92 0.32 -2.48 -0.60
CA ILE A 92 0.36 -3.94 -0.39
C ILE A 92 0.30 -4.71 -1.70
N PRO A 93 -0.62 -4.44 -2.66
CA PRO A 93 -0.60 -5.11 -3.95
C PRO A 93 0.66 -4.83 -4.77
N ALA A 94 1.19 -3.60 -4.72
CA ALA A 94 2.39 -3.22 -5.46
C ALA A 94 3.63 -4.00 -5.02
N ILE A 95 3.87 -4.09 -3.70
CA ILE A 95 4.99 -4.89 -3.17
C ILE A 95 4.80 -6.39 -3.42
N GLY A 96 3.55 -6.88 -3.42
CA GLY A 96 3.24 -8.26 -3.76
C GLY A 96 3.55 -8.59 -5.22
N LEU A 97 3.29 -7.65 -6.12
CA LEU A 97 3.65 -7.80 -7.54
C LEU A 97 5.18 -7.86 -7.70
N LEU A 98 5.94 -7.00 -7.02
CA LEU A 98 7.40 -7.06 -7.04
C LEU A 98 7.92 -8.41 -6.52
N ALA A 99 7.35 -8.88 -5.41
CA ALA A 99 7.68 -10.16 -4.80
C ALA A 99 7.36 -11.36 -5.71
N GLU A 100 6.41 -11.24 -6.61
CA GLU A 100 6.09 -12.26 -7.62
C GLU A 100 7.03 -12.18 -8.83
N LEU A 101 7.26 -10.98 -9.37
CA LEU A 101 8.02 -10.80 -10.60
C LEU A 101 9.54 -11.01 -10.43
N ALA A 102 10.10 -10.66 -9.28
CA ALA A 102 11.53 -10.75 -9.03
C ALA A 102 12.09 -12.19 -9.14
N PRO A 103 11.51 -13.21 -8.45
CA PRO A 103 11.99 -14.58 -8.59
C PRO A 103 11.70 -15.18 -9.96
N ILE A 104 10.60 -14.78 -10.63
CA ILE A 104 10.28 -15.20 -12.00
C ILE A 104 11.35 -14.68 -12.97
N SER A 105 11.74 -13.42 -12.84
CA SER A 105 12.81 -12.81 -13.63
C SER A 105 14.17 -13.48 -13.39
N ALA A 106 14.45 -13.84 -12.14
CA ALA A 106 15.67 -14.53 -11.73
C ALA A 106 15.68 -16.04 -12.02
N ARG A 107 14.56 -16.61 -12.45
CA ARG A 107 14.36 -18.06 -12.70
C ARG A 107 14.68 -18.94 -11.50
N ILE A 108 14.44 -18.45 -10.30
CA ILE A 108 14.62 -19.20 -9.04
C ILE A 108 13.35 -19.19 -8.21
N ARG A 109 13.27 -20.09 -7.25
CA ARG A 109 12.26 -20.01 -6.21
C ARG A 109 12.61 -18.85 -5.26
N GLN A 110 11.58 -18.13 -4.78
CA GLN A 110 11.79 -17.05 -3.83
C GLN A 110 12.61 -17.53 -2.62
N PRO A 111 13.81 -16.99 -2.41
CA PRO A 111 14.56 -17.27 -1.18
C PRO A 111 13.84 -16.65 0.01
N LEU A 112 13.90 -17.33 1.15
CA LEU A 112 13.28 -16.85 2.40
C LEU A 112 11.78 -16.45 2.24
N ARG A 113 11.01 -17.30 1.57
CA ARG A 113 9.58 -17.06 1.30
C ARG A 113 8.81 -16.68 2.56
N GLY A 114 9.08 -17.32 3.71
CA GLY A 114 8.44 -16.96 4.98
C GLY A 114 8.67 -15.51 5.39
N ALA A 115 9.90 -15.01 5.25
CA ALA A 115 10.23 -13.62 5.52
C ALA A 115 9.52 -12.65 4.54
N MET A 116 9.35 -13.05 3.27
CA MET A 116 8.58 -12.29 2.29
C MET A 116 7.11 -12.18 2.68
N LEU A 117 6.48 -13.28 3.10
CA LEU A 117 5.10 -13.29 3.60
C LEU A 117 4.94 -12.38 4.84
N VAL A 118 5.90 -12.44 5.76
CA VAL A 118 5.94 -11.58 6.95
C VAL A 118 6.12 -10.12 6.54
N GLY A 119 7.01 -9.81 5.58
CA GLY A 119 7.21 -8.45 5.10
C GLY A 119 5.93 -7.82 4.58
N VAL A 120 5.18 -8.55 3.74
CA VAL A 120 3.85 -8.10 3.26
C VAL A 120 2.85 -7.98 4.42
N GLY A 121 2.84 -8.96 5.35
CA GLY A 121 1.95 -8.95 6.50
C GLY A 121 2.20 -7.77 7.46
N ILE A 122 3.45 -7.41 7.70
CA ILE A 122 3.83 -6.26 8.54
C ILE A 122 3.22 -4.96 8.02
N VAL A 123 3.23 -4.73 6.71
CA VAL A 123 2.63 -3.51 6.12
C VAL A 123 1.14 -3.42 6.46
N SER A 124 0.43 -4.55 6.50
CA SER A 124 -1.00 -4.56 6.82
C SER A 124 -1.32 -4.18 8.27
N THR A 125 -0.36 -4.24 9.18
CA THR A 125 -0.59 -3.88 10.59
C THR A 125 -0.96 -2.41 10.78
N ALA A 126 -0.66 -1.54 9.80
CA ALA A 126 -1.12 -0.15 9.78
C ALA A 126 -2.66 -0.04 9.83
N MET A 127 -3.41 -1.08 9.43
CA MET A 127 -4.89 -1.09 9.51
C MET A 127 -5.40 -0.88 10.94
N PHE A 128 -4.66 -1.34 11.94
CA PHE A 128 -5.07 -1.16 13.34
C PHE A 128 -5.12 0.31 13.74
N GLY A 129 -4.26 1.18 13.20
CA GLY A 129 -4.32 2.62 13.39
C GLY A 129 -5.63 3.22 12.85
N THR A 130 -6.07 2.77 11.68
CA THR A 130 -7.34 3.20 11.09
C THR A 130 -8.54 2.68 11.87
N VAL A 131 -8.54 1.39 12.24
CA VAL A 131 -9.66 0.77 12.98
C VAL A 131 -9.82 1.39 14.38
N THR A 132 -8.72 1.64 15.07
CA THR A 132 -8.74 2.23 16.42
C THR A 132 -8.79 3.75 16.41
N GLN A 133 -8.68 4.39 15.24
CA GLN A 133 -8.61 5.84 15.07
C GLN A 133 -7.51 6.48 15.96
N THR A 134 -6.43 5.76 16.16
CA THR A 134 -5.32 6.20 16.99
C THR A 134 -4.46 7.21 16.23
N SER A 135 -4.19 8.36 16.84
CA SER A 135 -3.23 9.32 16.31
C SER A 135 -1.83 8.72 16.30
N HIS A 136 -1.12 8.86 15.18
CA HIS A 136 0.25 8.40 14.98
C HIS A 136 1.22 9.55 14.66
N VAL A 137 0.86 10.74 15.11
CA VAL A 137 1.74 11.91 15.08
C VAL A 137 2.77 11.78 16.20
N PHE A 138 4.04 11.92 15.85
CA PHE A 138 5.12 11.93 16.84
C PHE A 138 5.29 13.32 17.43
N VAL A 139 5.06 13.45 18.73
CA VAL A 139 5.21 14.69 19.49
C VAL A 139 6.59 14.73 20.14
N TRP A 140 7.42 15.68 19.69
CA TRP A 140 8.77 15.87 20.25
C TRP A 140 8.77 16.70 21.55
N SER A 141 7.76 17.54 21.74
CA SER A 141 7.58 18.40 22.93
C SER A 141 6.92 17.66 24.08
N GLY A 142 7.22 18.03 25.32
CA GLY A 142 6.57 17.47 26.52
C GLY A 142 7.46 16.55 27.37
N SER A 143 6.84 15.85 28.31
CA SER A 143 7.51 14.92 29.23
C SER A 143 8.01 13.68 28.50
N LEU A 144 8.90 12.92 29.11
CA LEU A 144 9.43 11.66 28.56
C LEU A 144 8.31 10.63 28.34
N ILE A 145 7.29 10.65 29.19
CA ILE A 145 6.11 9.79 29.07
C ILE A 145 5.27 10.17 27.84
N ASP A 146 5.09 11.46 27.55
CA ASP A 146 4.34 11.92 26.39
C ASP A 146 5.06 11.58 25.08
N LYS A 147 6.39 11.73 25.06
CA LYS A 147 7.23 11.31 23.94
C LYS A 147 7.11 9.80 23.68
N LEU A 148 7.15 8.95 24.70
CA LEU A 148 6.99 7.51 24.56
C LEU A 148 5.58 7.13 24.08
N LYS A 149 4.55 7.77 24.62
CA LYS A 149 3.14 7.52 24.21
C LYS A 149 2.90 7.84 22.75
N SER A 150 3.55 8.87 22.20
CA SER A 150 3.45 9.22 20.77
C SER A 150 4.40 8.40 19.90
N ALA A 151 5.59 8.04 20.39
CA ALA A 151 6.59 7.27 19.65
C ALA A 151 6.14 5.85 19.31
N ILE A 152 5.43 5.18 20.23
CA ILE A 152 4.98 3.80 20.02
C ILE A 152 3.99 3.70 18.84
N PRO A 153 2.87 4.46 18.79
CA PRO A 153 1.98 4.43 17.63
C PRO A 153 2.67 4.90 16.35
N TYR A 154 3.51 5.95 16.44
CA TYR A 154 4.26 6.44 15.30
C TYR A 154 5.16 5.35 14.69
N ALA A 155 5.96 4.67 15.52
CA ALA A 155 6.83 3.60 15.05
C ALA A 155 6.03 2.43 14.49
N TRP A 156 4.94 2.05 15.14
CA TRP A 156 4.11 0.93 14.71
C TRP A 156 3.44 1.18 13.36
N PHE A 157 2.80 2.33 13.17
CA PHE A 157 2.00 2.58 11.97
C PHE A 157 2.80 3.13 10.80
N ASN A 158 3.88 3.87 11.05
CA ASN A 158 4.70 4.43 9.98
C ASN A 158 6.00 3.62 9.76
N LEU A 159 6.87 3.50 10.76
CA LEU A 159 8.18 2.88 10.57
C LEU A 159 8.10 1.38 10.31
N LEU A 160 7.21 0.67 10.98
CA LEU A 160 7.05 -0.76 10.78
C LEU A 160 6.50 -1.08 9.38
N SER A 161 5.60 -0.25 8.86
CA SER A 161 5.10 -0.39 7.48
C SER A 161 6.21 -0.16 6.46
N ILE A 162 7.05 0.86 6.64
CA ILE A 162 8.23 1.11 5.79
C ILE A 162 9.20 -0.08 5.86
N LEU A 163 9.45 -0.61 7.06
CA LEU A 163 10.30 -1.79 7.25
C LEU A 163 9.76 -2.99 6.45
N GLY A 164 8.45 -3.21 6.44
CA GLY A 164 7.83 -4.26 5.64
C GLY A 164 8.11 -4.12 4.14
N VAL A 165 7.99 -2.90 3.61
CA VAL A 165 8.31 -2.59 2.19
C VAL A 165 9.80 -2.82 1.92
N VAL A 166 10.68 -2.36 2.80
CA VAL A 166 12.14 -2.55 2.67
C VAL A 166 12.50 -4.04 2.67
N ILE A 167 11.92 -4.84 3.55
CA ILE A 167 12.12 -6.29 3.57
C ILE A 167 11.75 -6.90 2.21
N VAL A 168 10.60 -6.54 1.64
CA VAL A 168 10.17 -7.07 0.34
C VAL A 168 11.13 -6.65 -0.77
N ILE A 169 11.59 -5.41 -0.79
CA ILE A 169 12.58 -4.93 -1.77
C ILE A 169 13.90 -5.71 -1.64
N LEU A 170 14.45 -5.81 -0.44
CA LEU A 170 15.72 -6.49 -0.20
C LEU A 170 15.66 -7.98 -0.57
N LEU A 171 14.56 -8.67 -0.23
CA LEU A 171 14.39 -10.08 -0.60
C LEU A 171 14.16 -10.27 -2.10
N SER A 172 13.54 -9.31 -2.78
CA SER A 172 13.40 -9.28 -4.23
C SER A 172 14.76 -9.08 -4.91
N LEU A 173 15.58 -8.15 -4.42
CA LEU A 173 16.95 -7.95 -4.89
C LEU A 173 17.82 -9.18 -4.62
N LEU A 174 17.67 -9.82 -3.46
CA LEU A 174 18.37 -11.06 -3.14
C LEU A 174 18.00 -12.18 -4.13
N ALA A 175 16.74 -12.28 -4.52
CA ALA A 175 16.30 -13.23 -5.54
C ALA A 175 16.98 -12.95 -6.90
N ILE A 176 17.00 -11.68 -7.31
CA ILE A 176 17.65 -11.24 -8.55
C ILE A 176 19.17 -11.55 -8.52
N GLN A 177 19.82 -11.28 -7.39
CA GLN A 177 21.25 -11.50 -7.23
C GLN A 177 21.65 -12.98 -7.26
N LYS A 178 20.83 -13.87 -6.67
CA LYS A 178 21.11 -15.32 -6.62
C LYS A 178 20.74 -16.07 -7.89
N GLY A 179 19.93 -15.47 -8.75
CA GLY A 179 19.44 -16.11 -9.97
C GLY A 179 20.24 -15.77 -11.21
N THR A 180 19.88 -16.43 -12.31
CA THR A 180 20.36 -16.07 -13.65
C THR A 180 19.46 -14.97 -14.19
N THR A 181 19.82 -13.73 -13.99
CA THR A 181 18.98 -12.56 -14.32
C THR A 181 18.68 -12.46 -15.81
N ARG A 182 17.41 -12.60 -16.16
CA ARG A 182 16.88 -12.13 -17.44
C ARG A 182 15.76 -11.15 -17.11
N LEU A 183 16.09 -9.85 -17.14
CA LEU A 183 15.11 -8.81 -16.86
C LEU A 183 13.90 -8.97 -17.77
N ILE A 184 12.74 -9.26 -17.18
CA ILE A 184 11.45 -9.21 -17.88
C ILE A 184 10.95 -7.78 -17.87
N ALA A 185 10.41 -7.31 -19.00
CA ALA A 185 9.96 -5.93 -19.15
C ALA A 185 9.02 -5.45 -18.04
N PRO A 186 8.02 -6.24 -17.56
CA PRO A 186 7.13 -5.82 -16.47
C PRO A 186 7.80 -5.56 -15.12
N LEU A 187 8.99 -6.12 -14.89
CA LEU A 187 9.72 -5.89 -13.63
C LEU A 187 10.20 -4.44 -13.50
N VAL A 188 10.54 -3.78 -14.63
CA VAL A 188 11.09 -2.42 -14.62
C VAL A 188 10.09 -1.40 -14.04
N PRO A 189 8.88 -1.22 -14.60
CA PRO A 189 7.91 -0.28 -14.02
C PRO A 189 7.49 -0.68 -12.61
N THR A 190 7.41 -1.97 -12.30
CA THR A 190 7.07 -2.43 -10.95
C THR A 190 8.15 -2.06 -9.94
N PHE A 191 9.43 -2.24 -10.28
CA PHE A 191 10.53 -1.90 -9.38
C PHE A 191 10.64 -0.39 -9.16
N LEU A 192 10.51 0.41 -10.22
CA LEU A 192 10.49 1.87 -10.15
C LEU A 192 9.28 2.36 -9.32
N GLY A 193 8.10 1.80 -9.57
CA GLY A 193 6.89 2.13 -8.83
C GLY A 193 6.99 1.84 -7.34
N VAL A 194 7.54 0.68 -6.95
CA VAL A 194 7.76 0.36 -5.52
C VAL A 194 8.81 1.28 -4.91
N GLY A 195 9.83 1.70 -5.67
CA GLY A 195 10.79 2.72 -5.24
C GLY A 195 10.12 4.06 -4.93
N MET A 196 9.24 4.53 -5.82
CA MET A 196 8.45 5.76 -5.60
C MET A 196 7.53 5.62 -4.37
N ILE A 197 6.86 4.48 -4.21
CA ILE A 197 6.02 4.19 -3.03
C ILE A 197 6.86 4.30 -1.75
N LEU A 198 8.05 3.71 -1.71
CA LEU A 198 8.93 3.79 -0.54
C LEU A 198 9.29 5.24 -0.19
N VAL A 199 9.62 6.06 -1.20
CA VAL A 199 9.90 7.50 -1.01
C VAL A 199 8.67 8.24 -0.48
N GLY A 200 7.49 7.98 -1.05
CA GLY A 200 6.23 8.57 -0.59
C GLY A 200 5.87 8.16 0.85
N MET A 201 6.05 6.89 1.21
CA MET A 201 5.84 6.42 2.58
C MET A 201 6.83 7.05 3.58
N ALA A 202 8.09 7.20 3.19
CA ALA A 202 9.07 7.89 4.01
C ALA A 202 8.71 9.38 4.19
N GLY A 203 8.22 10.04 3.13
CA GLY A 203 7.69 11.40 3.18
C GLY A 203 6.50 11.50 4.15
N ASN A 204 5.52 10.57 4.04
CA ASN A 204 4.39 10.52 4.96
C ASN A 204 4.82 10.31 6.42
N ALA A 205 5.81 9.45 6.67
CA ALA A 205 6.33 9.27 8.02
C ALA A 205 7.02 10.54 8.54
N PHE A 206 7.75 11.24 7.69
CA PHE A 206 8.45 12.47 8.08
C PHE A 206 7.48 13.61 8.41
N GLN A 207 6.41 13.79 7.66
CA GLN A 207 5.40 14.82 7.94
C GLN A 207 4.63 14.57 9.25
N MET A 208 4.51 13.30 9.70
CA MET A 208 3.87 12.96 10.97
C MET A 208 4.71 13.32 12.20
N ILE A 209 5.86 13.95 12.02
CA ILE A 209 6.67 14.51 13.12
C ILE A 209 6.22 15.95 13.35
N ASP A 210 5.60 16.21 14.51
CA ASP A 210 5.02 17.53 14.85
C ASP A 210 6.02 18.69 14.70
N SER A 211 7.26 18.48 15.09
CA SER A 211 8.33 19.48 14.97
C SER A 211 8.69 19.87 13.52
N ALA A 212 8.36 19.04 12.55
CA ALA A 212 8.63 19.30 11.14
C ALA A 212 7.65 20.32 10.52
N LYS A 213 6.45 20.48 11.11
CA LYS A 213 5.38 21.41 10.67
C LYS A 213 5.04 21.30 9.18
N LEU A 214 5.08 20.08 8.62
CA LEU A 214 4.84 19.82 7.20
C LEU A 214 3.40 19.43 6.89
N SER A 215 2.57 19.18 7.89
CA SER A 215 1.14 18.88 7.71
C SER A 215 0.42 20.05 7.06
N GLY A 216 -0.40 19.78 6.05
CA GLY A 216 -1.10 20.80 5.26
C GLY A 216 -0.22 21.55 4.26
N SER A 217 1.01 21.09 4.01
CA SER A 217 1.93 21.69 3.03
C SER A 217 1.92 20.92 1.71
N VAL A 218 2.51 21.53 0.66
CA VAL A 218 2.76 20.88 -0.64
C VAL A 218 3.58 19.58 -0.49
N PHE A 219 4.37 19.46 0.58
CA PHE A 219 5.13 18.24 0.86
C PHE A 219 4.23 17.03 1.15
N GLU A 220 3.12 17.25 1.88
CA GLU A 220 2.12 16.20 2.12
C GLU A 220 1.48 15.72 0.82
N GLU A 221 1.08 16.67 -0.03
CA GLU A 221 0.50 16.37 -1.34
C GLU A 221 1.50 15.61 -2.24
N ALA A 222 2.77 16.03 -2.23
CA ALA A 222 3.83 15.34 -2.95
C ALA A 222 4.01 13.89 -2.48
N ALA A 223 4.04 13.64 -1.17
CA ALA A 223 4.19 12.29 -0.62
C ALA A 223 3.04 11.36 -1.05
N VAL A 224 1.79 11.85 -1.02
CA VAL A 224 0.60 11.14 -1.50
C VAL A 224 0.71 10.86 -3.00
N THR A 225 1.12 11.85 -3.77
CA THR A 225 1.29 11.76 -5.22
C THR A 225 2.32 10.69 -5.58
N TYR A 226 3.47 10.63 -4.90
CA TYR A 226 4.49 9.60 -5.13
C TYR A 226 3.95 8.18 -4.90
N ILE A 227 3.11 7.97 -3.88
CA ILE A 227 2.48 6.67 -3.64
C ILE A 227 1.51 6.33 -4.78
N ALA A 228 0.67 7.28 -5.20
CA ALA A 228 -0.32 7.06 -6.25
C ALA A 228 0.33 6.77 -7.61
N TYR A 229 1.31 7.59 -8.03
CA TYR A 229 2.04 7.37 -9.27
C TYR A 229 2.86 6.08 -9.24
N GLY A 230 3.51 5.77 -8.12
CA GLY A 230 4.21 4.51 -7.95
C GLY A 230 3.27 3.30 -8.11
N ALA A 231 2.06 3.39 -7.56
CA ALA A 231 1.04 2.36 -7.73
C ALA A 231 0.56 2.25 -9.19
N MET A 232 0.42 3.36 -9.91
CA MET A 232 0.10 3.34 -11.34
C MET A 232 1.17 2.65 -12.17
N LEU A 233 2.46 2.89 -11.89
CA LEU A 233 3.56 2.18 -12.54
C LEU A 233 3.53 0.68 -12.24
N CYS A 234 3.23 0.29 -11.00
CA CYS A 234 3.05 -1.12 -10.64
C CYS A 234 1.84 -1.73 -11.36
N ALA A 235 0.73 -1.01 -11.45
CA ALA A 235 -0.45 -1.46 -12.20
C ALA A 235 -0.14 -1.66 -13.69
N TRP A 236 0.65 -0.77 -14.30
CA TRP A 236 1.15 -0.95 -15.66
C TRP A 236 2.00 -2.22 -15.80
N GLY A 237 2.91 -2.47 -14.86
CA GLY A 237 3.68 -3.71 -14.79
C GLY A 237 2.79 -4.95 -14.67
N ALA A 238 1.74 -4.90 -13.84
CA ALA A 238 0.76 -5.97 -13.70
C ALA A 238 -0.01 -6.23 -14.99
N ILE A 239 -0.47 -5.18 -15.66
CA ILE A 239 -1.16 -5.27 -16.95
C ILE A 239 -0.24 -5.90 -18.01
N ALA A 240 1.02 -5.50 -18.05
CA ALA A 240 1.98 -6.04 -18.99
C ALA A 240 2.30 -7.53 -18.74
N TYR A 241 2.25 -7.96 -17.47
CA TYR A 241 2.53 -9.34 -17.08
C TYR A 241 1.32 -10.27 -17.23
N PHE A 242 0.19 -9.88 -16.66
CA PHE A 242 -1.03 -10.72 -16.65
C PHE A 242 -1.88 -10.55 -17.91
N GLY A 243 -1.78 -9.41 -18.58
CA GLY A 243 -2.60 -9.08 -19.75
C GLY A 243 -2.53 -10.11 -20.88
N PRO A 244 -1.36 -10.60 -21.28
CA PRO A 244 -1.26 -11.63 -22.32
C PRO A 244 -2.11 -12.88 -22.05
N ALA A 245 -2.30 -13.26 -20.78
CA ALA A 245 -3.16 -14.37 -20.40
C ALA A 245 -4.65 -14.03 -20.57
N LEU A 246 -5.03 -12.75 -20.52
CA LEU A 246 -6.42 -12.30 -20.61
C LEU A 246 -6.86 -12.04 -22.04
N TRP A 247 -6.02 -11.42 -22.87
CA TRP A 247 -6.37 -11.03 -24.25
C TRP A 247 -5.51 -11.67 -25.34
N GLY A 248 -4.60 -12.58 -25.00
CA GLY A 248 -3.83 -13.40 -25.96
C GLY A 248 -2.72 -12.65 -26.72
N ARG A 249 -2.45 -11.38 -26.42
CA ARG A 249 -1.42 -10.58 -27.08
C ARG A 249 -0.45 -9.97 -26.11
N LYS A 250 0.87 -10.06 -26.39
CA LYS A 250 1.92 -9.45 -25.57
C LYS A 250 2.10 -7.98 -25.97
N ILE A 251 2.23 -7.10 -24.96
CA ILE A 251 2.65 -5.71 -25.16
C ILE A 251 4.14 -5.70 -25.49
N PRO A 252 4.62 -4.90 -26.47
CA PRO A 252 6.04 -4.81 -26.81
C PRO A 252 6.87 -4.41 -25.59
N ASP A 253 7.97 -5.11 -25.34
CA ASP A 253 8.83 -4.89 -24.17
C ASP A 253 9.37 -3.45 -24.08
N ILE A 254 9.70 -2.87 -25.25
CA ILE A 254 10.17 -1.47 -25.32
C ILE A 254 9.12 -0.48 -24.83
N SER A 255 7.83 -0.70 -25.14
CA SER A 255 6.74 0.14 -24.67
C SER A 255 6.52 0.02 -23.17
N VAL A 256 6.65 -1.20 -22.62
CA VAL A 256 6.50 -1.44 -21.18
C VAL A 256 7.61 -0.74 -20.39
N ILE A 257 8.86 -0.89 -20.85
CA ILE A 257 10.02 -0.24 -20.23
C ILE A 257 9.94 1.27 -20.41
N GLY A 258 9.64 1.74 -21.62
CA GLY A 258 9.56 3.16 -21.95
C GLY A 258 8.55 3.92 -21.10
N ILE A 259 7.33 3.39 -20.94
CA ILE A 259 6.32 3.99 -20.06
C ILE A 259 6.77 3.94 -18.59
N GLY A 260 7.43 2.85 -18.16
CA GLY A 260 7.97 2.75 -16.82
C GLY A 260 8.99 3.84 -16.51
N VAL A 261 9.93 4.07 -17.43
CA VAL A 261 10.98 5.09 -17.28
C VAL A 261 10.41 6.50 -17.39
N LEU A 262 9.55 6.76 -18.39
CA LEU A 262 8.91 8.08 -18.54
C LEU A 262 8.03 8.43 -17.34
N GLY A 263 7.29 7.47 -16.80
CA GLY A 263 6.46 7.67 -15.63
C GLY A 263 7.24 7.97 -14.34
N LEU A 264 8.55 7.74 -14.31
CA LEU A 264 9.40 8.18 -13.19
C LEU A 264 9.64 9.70 -13.23
N PHE A 265 9.59 10.32 -14.40
CA PHE A 265 9.86 11.74 -14.62
C PHE A 265 8.59 12.59 -14.77
N ALA A 266 7.42 11.97 -14.77
CA ALA A 266 6.13 12.66 -14.85
C ALA A 266 5.64 13.14 -13.49
#